data_4d5f459cdae220458ef2b9e9e6feae35
#
_entry.id   4d5f459cdae220458ef2b9e9e6feae35
#
_cell.length_a   1.000
_cell.length_b   1.000
_cell.length_c   1.000
_cell.angle_alpha   90.00
_cell.angle_beta   90.00
_cell.angle_gamma   90.00
#
_symmetry.space_group_name_H-M   'P 1'
#
loop_
_entity.id
_entity.type
_entity.pdbx_description
1 polymer ?
#
loop_
_entity_poly.entity_id
_entity_poly.type
_entity_poly.pdbx_seq_one_letter_code
_entity_poly.pdbx_strand_id
1 'polypeptide(L)'
;MNGEIAHTVPTGSVANFLIALVDDRLVATNTPPGIHLPNHGCLPLAHRDFAGATLLAEGLEAVAAHHRATDEWRTLTAATLVGIAREALLLGVDYVKQREQFGRPVGSFQAIQHLLADLPGLLDGARLLTAKAAWTGDRAVAGQTGVADIGDNEITDFATLACMALVSSGEAATTATDRSLHVHGGYGFSEEYDIQLYFRRARALSVLLADPARECRRLADLLLAWPSTSSPPDADHLTSGATR
;
A
#
# COMPACT_ATOMS: atom_id res chain seq x y z
N MET A 1 -2.46 23.87 -24.53
CA MET A 1 -1.81 23.24 -23.38
C MET A 1 -0.33 23.21 -23.66
N ASN A 2 0.47 23.95 -22.94
CA ASN A 2 1.92 23.79 -22.96
C ASN A 2 2.20 22.42 -22.34
N GLY A 3 3.05 21.59 -22.99
CA GLY A 3 3.30 20.21 -22.59
C GLY A 3 3.67 20.11 -21.12
N GLU A 4 2.80 19.48 -20.33
CA GLU A 4 3.10 19.15 -18.93
C GLU A 4 3.88 17.85 -18.90
N ILE A 5 5.11 17.93 -18.44
CA ILE A 5 5.94 16.75 -18.20
C ILE A 5 5.55 16.17 -16.84
N ALA A 6 5.03 14.95 -16.84
CA ALA A 6 4.87 14.18 -15.61
C ALA A 6 6.23 13.58 -15.19
N HIS A 7 6.65 13.92 -14.00
CA HIS A 7 7.94 13.46 -13.46
C HIS A 7 7.80 12.12 -12.72
N THR A 8 8.77 11.26 -12.92
CA THR A 8 8.93 10.00 -12.17
C THR A 8 7.68 9.09 -12.24
N VAL A 9 7.17 8.92 -13.48
CA VAL A 9 5.97 8.12 -13.74
C VAL A 9 6.26 6.63 -13.49
N PRO A 10 5.49 5.94 -12.62
CA PRO A 10 5.58 4.50 -12.47
C PRO A 10 5.32 3.81 -13.81
N THR A 11 6.09 2.77 -14.12
CA THR A 11 6.07 2.05 -15.40
C THR A 11 6.36 2.91 -16.64
N GLY A 12 6.73 4.17 -16.48
CA GLY A 12 6.94 5.14 -17.55
C GLY A 12 8.00 4.74 -18.59
N SER A 13 8.96 3.89 -18.21
CA SER A 13 9.99 3.38 -19.14
C SER A 13 9.61 2.10 -19.88
N VAL A 14 8.39 1.56 -19.66
CA VAL A 14 7.91 0.33 -20.31
C VAL A 14 6.50 0.45 -20.88
N ALA A 15 5.69 1.38 -20.37
CA ALA A 15 4.31 1.58 -20.81
C ALA A 15 4.25 2.52 -22.02
N ASN A 16 3.48 2.12 -23.06
CA ASN A 16 3.15 2.98 -24.20
C ASN A 16 1.94 3.87 -23.89
N PHE A 17 0.94 3.32 -23.20
CA PHE A 17 -0.31 4.02 -22.90
C PHE A 17 -0.33 4.48 -21.44
N LEU A 18 -0.61 5.76 -21.23
CA LEU A 18 -0.67 6.37 -19.90
C LEU A 18 -1.93 7.20 -19.78
N ILE A 19 -2.50 7.18 -18.58
CA ILE A 19 -3.64 8.01 -18.19
C ILE A 19 -3.20 8.91 -17.02
N ALA A 20 -3.61 10.18 -17.05
CA ALA A 20 -3.37 11.13 -15.97
C ALA A 20 -4.59 11.99 -15.71
N LEU A 21 -4.74 12.44 -14.47
CA LEU A 21 -5.66 13.51 -14.11
C LEU A 21 -4.88 14.83 -14.07
N VAL A 22 -5.32 15.79 -14.88
CA VAL A 22 -4.79 17.15 -14.93
C VAL A 22 -5.95 18.09 -14.59
N ASP A 23 -5.89 18.72 -13.44
CA ASP A 23 -7.01 19.44 -12.82
C ASP A 23 -8.22 18.49 -12.64
N ASP A 24 -9.30 18.71 -13.36
CA ASP A 24 -10.51 17.88 -13.41
C ASP A 24 -10.68 17.12 -14.73
N ARG A 25 -9.59 16.98 -15.53
CA ARG A 25 -9.61 16.38 -16.86
C ARG A 25 -8.79 15.10 -16.87
N LEU A 26 -9.44 14.00 -17.17
CA LEU A 26 -8.79 12.71 -17.39
C LEU A 26 -8.27 12.67 -18.83
N VAL A 27 -6.97 12.55 -18.98
CA VAL A 27 -6.29 12.58 -20.29
C VAL A 27 -5.49 11.31 -20.51
N ALA A 28 -5.36 10.90 -21.76
CA ALA A 28 -4.55 9.74 -22.15
C ALA A 28 -3.53 10.12 -23.21
N THR A 29 -2.35 9.52 -23.11
CA THR A 29 -1.35 9.60 -24.17
C THR A 29 -0.92 8.20 -24.60
N ASN A 30 -0.65 8.05 -25.90
CA ASN A 30 -0.06 6.84 -26.48
C ASN A 30 1.25 7.21 -27.14
N THR A 31 2.30 7.22 -26.35
CA THR A 31 3.66 7.59 -26.78
C THR A 31 4.64 6.48 -26.41
N PRO A 32 5.76 6.34 -27.14
CA PRO A 32 6.79 5.35 -26.77
C PRO A 32 7.25 5.50 -25.32
N PRO A 33 7.71 4.40 -24.68
CA PRO A 33 8.29 4.46 -23.35
C PRO A 33 9.35 5.54 -23.19
N GLY A 34 9.39 6.16 -22.03
CA GLY A 34 10.40 7.17 -21.70
C GLY A 34 11.77 6.54 -21.39
N ILE A 35 12.78 7.38 -21.27
CA ILE A 35 14.12 6.95 -20.88
C ILE A 35 14.07 6.50 -19.41
N HIS A 36 14.58 5.30 -19.13
CA HIS A 36 14.63 4.73 -17.79
C HIS A 36 15.41 5.63 -16.82
N LEU A 37 14.82 5.94 -15.69
CA LEU A 37 15.46 6.67 -14.59
C LEU A 37 16.09 5.65 -13.63
N PRO A 38 17.43 5.61 -13.50
CA PRO A 38 18.11 4.76 -12.53
C PRO A 38 17.59 5.04 -11.11
N ASN A 39 17.25 3.99 -10.39
CA ASN A 39 16.75 4.10 -9.03
C ASN A 39 17.08 2.84 -8.20
N HIS A 40 17.23 3.01 -6.89
CA HIS A 40 17.59 1.90 -6.00
C HIS A 40 16.49 0.83 -5.86
N GLY A 41 15.23 1.16 -6.16
CA GLY A 41 14.12 0.20 -6.13
C GLY A 41 14.05 -0.71 -7.36
N CYS A 42 14.90 -0.50 -8.38
CA CYS A 42 14.86 -1.19 -9.66
C CYS A 42 13.46 -1.12 -10.30
N LEU A 43 12.80 0.02 -10.18
CA LEU A 43 11.48 0.26 -10.73
C LEU A 43 11.58 0.88 -12.13
N PRO A 44 10.69 0.55 -13.07
CA PRO A 44 10.72 1.08 -14.43
C PRO A 44 10.15 2.50 -14.49
N LEU A 45 10.86 3.46 -13.91
CA LEU A 45 10.47 4.87 -13.84
C LEU A 45 10.97 5.64 -15.07
N ALA A 46 10.18 6.62 -15.53
CA ALA A 46 10.59 7.60 -16.54
C ALA A 46 9.82 8.91 -16.38
N HIS A 47 10.35 9.99 -16.95
CA HIS A 47 9.56 11.19 -17.23
C HIS A 47 8.72 10.95 -18.48
N ARG A 48 7.48 11.45 -18.48
CA ARG A 48 6.57 11.31 -19.63
C ARG A 48 5.92 12.65 -19.96
N ASP A 49 5.80 12.88 -21.27
CA ASP A 49 5.14 14.08 -21.81
C ASP A 49 3.69 13.74 -22.16
N PHE A 50 2.78 14.62 -21.76
CA PHE A 50 1.36 14.58 -22.08
C PHE A 50 0.96 15.63 -23.13
N ALA A 51 1.93 16.24 -23.83
CA ALA A 51 1.62 17.15 -24.94
C ALA A 51 0.79 16.40 -26.00
N GLY A 52 -0.34 17.00 -26.39
CA GLY A 52 -1.25 16.40 -27.36
C GLY A 52 -2.06 15.21 -26.82
N ALA A 53 -2.11 15.00 -25.51
CA ALA A 53 -2.93 13.97 -24.91
C ALA A 53 -4.42 14.12 -25.28
N THR A 54 -5.09 12.99 -25.46
CA THR A 54 -6.53 12.93 -25.75
C THR A 54 -7.34 13.08 -24.47
N LEU A 55 -8.35 13.94 -24.46
CA LEU A 55 -9.31 14.06 -23.38
C LEU A 55 -10.22 12.82 -23.38
N LEU A 56 -10.33 12.12 -22.24
CA LEU A 56 -11.20 10.97 -22.04
C LEU A 56 -12.50 11.36 -21.31
N ALA A 57 -12.39 12.18 -20.27
CA ALA A 57 -13.51 12.68 -19.47
C ALA A 57 -13.12 13.97 -18.77
N GLU A 58 -14.10 14.73 -18.27
CA GLU A 58 -13.86 15.94 -17.48
C GLU A 58 -14.87 16.08 -16.34
N GLY A 59 -14.55 16.96 -15.38
CA GLY A 59 -15.38 17.25 -14.22
C GLY A 59 -15.36 16.15 -13.16
N LEU A 60 -16.41 16.10 -12.35
CA LEU A 60 -16.49 15.21 -11.20
C LEU A 60 -16.39 13.72 -11.56
N GLU A 61 -16.90 13.33 -12.73
CA GLU A 61 -16.83 11.94 -13.19
C GLU A 61 -15.36 11.53 -13.47
N ALA A 62 -14.59 12.39 -14.12
CA ALA A 62 -13.17 12.17 -14.40
C ALA A 62 -12.37 12.02 -13.08
N VAL A 63 -12.62 12.92 -12.12
CA VAL A 63 -11.99 12.88 -10.80
C VAL A 63 -12.35 11.58 -10.05
N ALA A 64 -13.63 11.20 -10.04
CA ALA A 64 -14.09 9.97 -9.39
C ALA A 64 -13.48 8.70 -10.02
N ALA A 65 -13.41 8.66 -11.35
CA ALA A 65 -12.80 7.54 -12.07
C ALA A 65 -11.30 7.40 -11.74
N HIS A 66 -10.56 8.51 -11.72
CA HIS A 66 -9.15 8.53 -11.35
C HIS A 66 -8.92 8.09 -9.90
N HIS A 67 -9.74 8.56 -8.95
CA HIS A 67 -9.63 8.16 -7.56
C HIS A 67 -9.85 6.65 -7.40
N ARG A 68 -10.87 6.09 -8.04
CA ARG A 68 -11.13 4.63 -8.02
C ARG A 68 -9.96 3.85 -8.59
N ALA A 69 -9.44 4.23 -9.75
CA ALA A 69 -8.27 3.58 -10.35
C ALA A 69 -7.03 3.66 -9.43
N THR A 70 -6.88 4.76 -8.70
CA THR A 70 -5.81 4.92 -7.71
C THR A 70 -6.00 4.00 -6.50
N ASP A 71 -7.23 3.78 -6.05
CA ASP A 71 -7.52 2.86 -4.95
C ASP A 71 -7.33 1.38 -5.37
N GLU A 72 -7.67 1.02 -6.61
CA GLU A 72 -7.31 -0.28 -7.21
C GLU A 72 -5.78 -0.46 -7.25
N TRP A 73 -5.05 0.56 -7.69
CA TRP A 73 -3.58 0.52 -7.69
C TRP A 73 -3.00 0.39 -6.28
N ARG A 74 -3.57 1.04 -5.24
CA ARG A 74 -3.19 0.84 -3.83
C ARG A 74 -3.34 -0.62 -3.43
N THR A 75 -4.46 -1.23 -3.76
CA THR A 75 -4.77 -2.62 -3.43
C THR A 75 -3.80 -3.60 -4.10
N LEU A 76 -3.49 -3.39 -5.39
CA LEU A 76 -2.53 -4.23 -6.12
C LEU A 76 -1.09 -4.04 -5.61
N THR A 77 -0.72 -2.82 -5.23
CA THR A 77 0.58 -2.54 -4.62
C THR A 77 0.69 -3.18 -3.24
N ALA A 78 -0.38 -3.14 -2.43
CA ALA A 78 -0.45 -3.82 -1.15
C ALA A 78 -0.26 -5.34 -1.31
N ALA A 79 -0.91 -5.96 -2.29
CA ALA A 79 -0.72 -7.38 -2.60
C ALA A 79 0.74 -7.72 -2.96
N THR A 80 1.38 -6.87 -3.74
CA THR A 80 2.80 -7.01 -4.10
C THR A 80 3.69 -6.91 -2.85
N LEU A 81 3.43 -5.95 -1.97
CA LEU A 81 4.18 -5.76 -0.71
C LEU A 81 4.00 -6.95 0.24
N VAL A 82 2.80 -7.52 0.35
CA VAL A 82 2.56 -8.76 1.10
C VAL A 82 3.40 -9.93 0.55
N GLY A 83 3.47 -10.07 -0.78
CA GLY A 83 4.32 -11.07 -1.43
C GLY A 83 5.80 -10.88 -1.12
N ILE A 84 6.29 -9.65 -1.18
CA ILE A 84 7.67 -9.28 -0.84
C ILE A 84 7.97 -9.62 0.64
N ALA A 85 7.08 -9.23 1.56
CA ALA A 85 7.23 -9.48 2.98
C ALA A 85 7.31 -10.99 3.30
N ARG A 86 6.41 -11.77 2.68
CA ARG A 86 6.37 -13.23 2.86
C ARG A 86 7.67 -13.88 2.40
N GLU A 87 8.11 -13.57 1.19
CA GLU A 87 9.33 -14.17 0.65
C GLU A 87 10.57 -13.77 1.44
N ALA A 88 10.68 -12.50 1.82
CA ALA A 88 11.77 -12.03 2.68
C ALA A 88 11.82 -12.78 4.02
N LEU A 89 10.66 -13.02 4.64
CA LEU A 89 10.60 -13.82 5.89
C LEU A 89 11.08 -15.25 5.65
N LEU A 90 10.65 -15.91 4.58
CA LEU A 90 11.07 -17.27 4.25
C LEU A 90 12.59 -17.36 4.05
N LEU A 91 13.16 -16.43 3.26
CA LEU A 91 14.61 -16.33 3.04
C LEU A 91 15.36 -16.12 4.36
N GLY A 92 14.87 -15.22 5.23
CA GLY A 92 15.47 -14.99 6.55
C GLY A 92 15.44 -16.23 7.43
N VAL A 93 14.30 -16.92 7.50
CA VAL A 93 14.13 -18.13 8.30
C VAL A 93 15.03 -19.27 7.79
N ASP A 94 15.11 -19.47 6.47
CA ASP A 94 15.93 -20.54 5.90
C ASP A 94 17.42 -20.24 6.07
N TYR A 95 17.83 -18.99 5.94
CA TYR A 95 19.20 -18.58 6.20
C TYR A 95 19.63 -18.87 7.65
N VAL A 96 18.83 -18.47 8.66
CA VAL A 96 19.22 -18.65 10.07
C VAL A 96 19.20 -20.12 10.53
N LYS A 97 18.46 -21.00 9.84
CA LYS A 97 18.50 -22.46 10.06
C LYS A 97 19.80 -23.09 9.56
N GLN A 98 20.36 -22.56 8.47
CA GLN A 98 21.54 -23.15 7.82
C GLN A 98 22.85 -22.49 8.27
N ARG A 99 22.82 -21.21 8.61
CA ARG A 99 23.99 -20.43 9.03
C ARG A 99 24.41 -20.83 10.45
N GLU A 100 25.65 -21.28 10.59
CA GLU A 100 26.24 -21.60 11.88
C GLU A 100 27.22 -20.52 12.34
N GLN A 101 27.13 -20.17 13.62
CA GLN A 101 28.09 -19.34 14.35
C GLN A 101 28.16 -19.81 15.80
N PHE A 102 29.32 -19.70 16.45
CA PHE A 102 29.51 -20.15 17.82
C PHE A 102 29.16 -21.64 18.03
N GLY A 103 29.39 -22.48 17.01
CA GLY A 103 29.20 -23.93 17.05
C GLY A 103 27.73 -24.41 16.95
N ARG A 104 26.80 -23.54 16.54
CA ARG A 104 25.38 -23.89 16.36
C ARG A 104 24.68 -23.00 15.34
N PRO A 105 23.51 -23.40 14.80
CA PRO A 105 22.71 -22.58 13.91
C PRO A 105 22.34 -21.23 14.54
N VAL A 106 22.44 -20.15 13.77
CA VAL A 106 22.13 -18.78 14.22
C VAL A 106 20.68 -18.67 14.69
N GLY A 107 19.75 -19.39 14.07
CA GLY A 107 18.35 -19.46 14.47
C GLY A 107 18.09 -20.12 15.83
N SER A 108 19.11 -20.72 16.49
CA SER A 108 18.98 -21.24 17.86
C SER A 108 19.11 -20.16 18.94
N PHE A 109 19.51 -18.91 18.58
CA PHE A 109 19.63 -17.82 19.52
C PHE A 109 18.30 -17.10 19.71
N GLN A 110 17.86 -16.90 20.95
CA GLN A 110 16.58 -16.25 21.27
C GLN A 110 16.43 -14.87 20.62
N ALA A 111 17.50 -14.07 20.57
CA ALA A 111 17.46 -12.76 19.94
C ALA A 111 17.01 -12.82 18.46
N ILE A 112 17.48 -13.82 17.73
CA ILE A 112 17.10 -14.05 16.33
C ILE A 112 15.68 -14.61 16.23
N GLN A 113 15.31 -15.54 17.11
CA GLN A 113 13.95 -16.11 17.16
C GLN A 113 12.91 -15.01 17.42
N HIS A 114 13.14 -14.17 18.44
CA HIS A 114 12.22 -13.07 18.77
C HIS A 114 12.15 -12.02 17.66
N LEU A 115 13.28 -11.73 16.98
CA LEU A 115 13.31 -10.80 15.86
C LEU A 115 12.39 -11.22 14.71
N LEU A 116 12.29 -12.52 14.44
CA LEU A 116 11.48 -13.06 13.34
C LEU A 116 10.07 -13.47 13.77
N ALA A 117 9.84 -13.78 15.06
CA ALA A 117 8.59 -14.35 15.55
C ALA A 117 7.37 -13.41 15.42
N ASP A 118 7.57 -12.10 15.45
CA ASP A 118 6.47 -11.12 15.31
C ASP A 118 6.01 -10.95 13.85
N LEU A 119 6.85 -11.33 12.88
CA LEU A 119 6.59 -11.08 11.47
C LEU A 119 5.35 -11.81 10.92
N PRO A 120 5.08 -13.08 11.25
CA PRO A 120 3.89 -13.78 10.76
C PRO A 120 2.59 -13.05 11.08
N GLY A 121 2.45 -12.50 12.30
CA GLY A 121 1.27 -11.76 12.71
C GLY A 121 1.07 -10.47 11.90
N LEU A 122 2.14 -9.72 11.66
CA LEU A 122 2.09 -8.52 10.82
C LEU A 122 1.72 -8.86 9.37
N LEU A 123 2.30 -9.93 8.83
CA LEU A 123 2.03 -10.38 7.46
C LEU A 123 0.58 -10.85 7.30
N ASP A 124 0.05 -11.60 8.24
CA ASP A 124 -1.34 -12.09 8.19
C ASP A 124 -2.33 -10.94 8.28
N GLY A 125 -2.09 -9.95 9.15
CA GLY A 125 -2.91 -8.74 9.24
C GLY A 125 -2.93 -7.98 7.91
N ALA A 126 -1.77 -7.71 7.32
CA ALA A 126 -1.64 -7.03 6.03
C ALA A 126 -2.30 -7.82 4.89
N ARG A 127 -2.13 -9.14 4.86
CA ARG A 127 -2.75 -10.04 3.87
C ARG A 127 -4.27 -10.02 3.95
N LEU A 128 -4.84 -10.08 5.15
CA LEU A 128 -6.29 -10.07 5.35
C LEU A 128 -6.90 -8.72 4.97
N LEU A 129 -6.26 -7.60 5.35
CA LEU A 129 -6.69 -6.26 4.92
C LEU A 129 -6.65 -6.12 3.40
N THR A 130 -5.59 -6.59 2.75
CA THR A 130 -5.47 -6.57 1.29
C THR A 130 -6.56 -7.39 0.62
N ALA A 131 -6.85 -8.60 1.13
CA ALA A 131 -7.92 -9.44 0.60
C ALA A 131 -9.30 -8.79 0.80
N LYS A 132 -9.54 -8.15 1.95
CA LYS A 132 -10.79 -7.42 2.21
C LYS A 132 -10.94 -6.23 1.27
N ALA A 133 -9.88 -5.46 1.02
CA ALA A 133 -9.90 -4.34 0.08
C ALA A 133 -10.22 -4.82 -1.35
N ALA A 134 -9.56 -5.88 -1.82
CA ALA A 134 -9.84 -6.47 -3.14
C ALA A 134 -11.29 -6.93 -3.27
N TRP A 135 -11.81 -7.68 -2.30
CA TRP A 135 -13.19 -8.13 -2.29
C TRP A 135 -14.20 -6.98 -2.31
N THR A 136 -13.93 -5.90 -1.55
CA THR A 136 -14.80 -4.71 -1.54
C THR A 136 -14.74 -3.97 -2.87
N GLY A 137 -13.58 -3.87 -3.49
CA GLY A 137 -13.40 -3.27 -4.82
C GLY A 137 -14.20 -4.01 -5.90
N ASP A 138 -14.16 -5.35 -5.92
CA ASP A 138 -14.92 -6.18 -6.86
C ASP A 138 -16.42 -5.96 -6.70
N ARG A 139 -16.93 -5.87 -5.47
CA ARG A 139 -18.35 -5.60 -5.21
C ARG A 139 -18.77 -4.19 -5.65
N ALA A 140 -17.91 -3.20 -5.45
CA ALA A 140 -18.18 -1.84 -5.91
C ALA A 140 -18.30 -1.78 -7.45
N VAL A 141 -17.46 -2.51 -8.17
CA VAL A 141 -17.54 -2.63 -9.64
C VAL A 141 -18.83 -3.34 -10.07
N ALA A 142 -19.28 -4.36 -9.33
CA ALA A 142 -20.52 -5.08 -9.59
C ALA A 142 -21.80 -4.29 -9.22
N GLY A 143 -21.69 -3.05 -8.73
CA GLY A 143 -22.82 -2.25 -8.28
C GLY A 143 -23.48 -2.74 -6.98
N GLN A 144 -22.80 -3.65 -6.27
CA GLN A 144 -23.27 -4.22 -5.01
C GLN A 144 -22.75 -3.37 -3.84
N THR A 145 -23.30 -2.17 -3.67
CA THR A 145 -23.02 -1.30 -2.53
C THR A 145 -23.86 -1.71 -1.34
N GLY A 146 -23.22 -2.03 -0.24
CA GLY A 146 -23.86 -2.39 1.02
C GLY A 146 -23.86 -3.89 1.28
N VAL A 147 -23.16 -4.30 2.33
CA VAL A 147 -23.26 -5.65 2.90
C VAL A 147 -24.32 -5.58 3.98
N ALA A 148 -25.52 -6.06 3.68
CA ALA A 148 -26.68 -6.00 4.58
C ALA A 148 -26.53 -6.82 5.90
N ASP A 149 -25.38 -7.51 6.10
CA ASP A 149 -25.19 -8.45 7.20
C ASP A 149 -23.89 -8.25 8.00
N ILE A 150 -23.15 -7.17 7.78
CA ILE A 150 -21.95 -6.88 8.55
C ILE A 150 -22.30 -5.77 9.53
N GLY A 151 -22.08 -5.99 10.83
CA GLY A 151 -22.52 -5.10 11.91
C GLY A 151 -22.19 -3.61 11.68
N ASP A 152 -23.01 -2.74 12.25
CA ASP A 152 -23.05 -1.27 12.01
C ASP A 152 -21.73 -0.50 12.16
N ASN A 153 -20.66 -1.16 12.62
CA ASN A 153 -19.34 -0.55 12.85
C ASN A 153 -18.23 -1.08 11.91
N GLU A 154 -18.55 -1.84 10.87
CA GLU A 154 -17.53 -2.40 9.99
C GLU A 154 -17.20 -1.45 8.82
N ILE A 155 -15.89 -1.19 8.62
CA ILE A 155 -15.41 -0.41 7.47
C ILE A 155 -15.64 -1.24 6.21
N THR A 156 -16.50 -0.75 5.32
CA THR A 156 -16.86 -1.39 4.05
C THR A 156 -16.59 -0.49 2.85
N ASP A 157 -16.07 0.72 3.08
CA ASP A 157 -15.69 1.63 2.01
C ASP A 157 -14.38 1.23 1.35
N PHE A 158 -14.39 1.08 0.01
CA PHE A 158 -13.24 0.62 -0.75
C PHE A 158 -12.03 1.54 -0.64
N ALA A 159 -12.23 2.87 -0.68
CA ALA A 159 -11.13 3.83 -0.60
C ALA A 159 -10.40 3.74 0.74
N THR A 160 -11.15 3.60 1.83
CA THR A 160 -10.61 3.42 3.19
C THR A 160 -9.82 2.11 3.29
N LEU A 161 -10.42 1.00 2.84
CA LEU A 161 -9.76 -0.32 2.90
C LEU A 161 -8.52 -0.41 2.01
N ALA A 162 -8.54 0.19 0.82
CA ALA A 162 -7.38 0.25 -0.06
C ALA A 162 -6.22 1.04 0.57
N CYS A 163 -6.53 2.16 1.23
CA CYS A 163 -5.55 2.96 1.96
C CYS A 163 -4.99 2.19 3.17
N MET A 164 -5.85 1.54 3.99
CA MET A 164 -5.43 0.69 5.10
C MET A 164 -4.54 -0.46 4.64
N ALA A 165 -4.90 -1.13 3.54
CA ALA A 165 -4.13 -2.22 2.97
C ALA A 165 -2.73 -1.76 2.54
N LEU A 166 -2.61 -0.61 1.85
CA LEU A 166 -1.32 -0.08 1.42
C LEU A 166 -0.43 0.29 2.60
N VAL A 167 -0.96 1.01 3.60
CA VAL A 167 -0.20 1.44 4.79
C VAL A 167 0.29 0.23 5.57
N SER A 168 -0.61 -0.71 5.91
CA SER A 168 -0.28 -1.92 6.66
C SER A 168 0.70 -2.83 5.93
N SER A 169 0.51 -3.02 4.61
CA SER A 169 1.41 -3.85 3.79
C SER A 169 2.79 -3.20 3.62
N GLY A 170 2.85 -1.86 3.53
CA GLY A 170 4.10 -1.11 3.49
C GLY A 170 4.91 -1.28 4.77
N GLU A 171 4.26 -1.17 5.93
CA GLU A 171 4.89 -1.41 7.24
C GLU A 171 5.35 -2.87 7.38
N ALA A 172 4.50 -3.84 7.07
CA ALA A 172 4.83 -5.25 7.13
C ALA A 172 6.02 -5.60 6.22
N ALA A 173 6.02 -5.10 4.97
CA ALA A 173 7.08 -5.38 4.01
C ALA A 173 8.41 -4.72 4.40
N THR A 174 8.40 -3.48 4.83
CA THR A 174 9.62 -2.80 5.28
C THR A 174 10.19 -3.45 6.52
N THR A 175 9.36 -3.83 7.48
CA THR A 175 9.79 -4.52 8.71
C THR A 175 10.32 -5.92 8.43
N ALA A 176 9.61 -6.73 7.61
CA ALA A 176 10.02 -8.09 7.29
C ALA A 176 11.34 -8.10 6.51
N THR A 177 11.48 -7.24 5.52
CA THR A 177 12.71 -7.16 4.71
C THR A 177 13.89 -6.62 5.51
N ASP A 178 13.69 -5.66 6.40
CA ASP A 178 14.72 -5.12 7.28
C ASP A 178 15.26 -6.18 8.26
N ARG A 179 14.37 -6.88 8.96
CA ARG A 179 14.73 -7.94 9.91
C ARG A 179 15.39 -9.13 9.18
N SER A 180 14.88 -9.52 8.02
CA SER A 180 15.46 -10.60 7.22
C SER A 180 16.83 -10.23 6.66
N LEU A 181 17.02 -9.01 6.19
CA LEU A 181 18.33 -8.51 5.77
C LEU A 181 19.31 -8.45 6.95
N HIS A 182 18.85 -8.01 8.12
CA HIS A 182 19.66 -7.96 9.34
C HIS A 182 20.19 -9.33 9.74
N VAL A 183 19.37 -10.39 9.70
CA VAL A 183 19.82 -11.74 10.08
C VAL A 183 20.82 -12.36 9.09
N HIS A 184 20.88 -11.87 7.84
CA HIS A 184 21.92 -12.24 6.88
C HIS A 184 23.27 -11.59 7.20
N GLY A 185 23.28 -10.52 8.04
CA GLY A 185 24.48 -9.77 8.37
C GLY A 185 25.11 -9.11 7.14
N GLY A 186 26.45 -9.10 7.04
CA GLY A 186 27.15 -8.51 5.89
C GLY A 186 26.77 -9.09 4.53
N TYR A 187 26.41 -10.36 4.47
CA TYR A 187 25.95 -11.01 3.24
C TYR A 187 24.62 -10.46 2.72
N GLY A 188 23.78 -9.93 3.60
CA GLY A 188 22.49 -9.33 3.19
C GLY A 188 22.62 -8.13 2.26
N PHE A 189 23.77 -7.45 2.24
CA PHE A 189 24.05 -6.32 1.35
C PHE A 189 24.80 -6.72 0.08
N SER A 190 25.18 -7.98 -0.06
CA SER A 190 25.84 -8.52 -1.23
C SER A 190 24.84 -8.77 -2.36
N GLU A 191 25.24 -8.54 -3.61
CA GLU A 191 24.42 -8.86 -4.80
C GLU A 191 24.24 -10.36 -5.01
N GLU A 192 25.01 -11.19 -4.31
CA GLU A 192 24.92 -12.66 -4.35
C GLU A 192 23.66 -13.19 -3.64
N TYR A 193 23.04 -12.37 -2.78
CA TYR A 193 21.84 -12.72 -2.03
C TYR A 193 20.65 -11.85 -2.42
N ASP A 194 19.55 -12.46 -2.79
CA ASP A 194 18.35 -11.77 -3.26
C ASP A 194 17.67 -10.90 -2.20
N ILE A 195 17.95 -11.12 -0.91
CA ILE A 195 17.29 -10.38 0.18
C ILE A 195 17.44 -8.85 0.05
N GLN A 196 18.58 -8.36 -0.45
CA GLN A 196 18.79 -6.94 -0.70
C GLN A 196 17.81 -6.38 -1.75
N LEU A 197 17.40 -7.20 -2.72
CA LEU A 197 16.45 -6.80 -3.74
C LEU A 197 15.03 -6.62 -3.14
N TYR A 198 14.62 -7.55 -2.28
CA TYR A 198 13.34 -7.43 -1.55
C TYR A 198 13.32 -6.21 -0.65
N PHE A 199 14.41 -5.95 0.08
CA PHE A 199 14.56 -4.77 0.93
C PHE A 199 14.41 -3.45 0.14
N ARG A 200 15.10 -3.32 -0.99
CA ARG A 200 15.02 -2.13 -1.85
C ARG A 200 13.63 -1.95 -2.45
N ARG A 201 13.01 -3.06 -2.91
CA ARG A 201 11.67 -3.06 -3.49
C ARG A 201 10.60 -2.69 -2.48
N ALA A 202 10.64 -3.23 -1.28
CA ALA A 202 9.68 -2.90 -0.22
C ALA A 202 9.68 -1.40 0.07
N ARG A 203 10.85 -0.79 0.25
CA ARG A 203 10.98 0.65 0.50
C ARG A 203 10.53 1.50 -0.68
N ALA A 204 10.88 1.12 -1.90
CA ALA A 204 10.52 1.87 -3.09
C ALA A 204 9.00 1.83 -3.37
N LEU A 205 8.37 0.67 -3.26
CA LEU A 205 6.92 0.53 -3.51
C LEU A 205 6.08 1.21 -2.43
N SER A 206 6.55 1.23 -1.17
CA SER A 206 5.84 1.91 -0.08
C SER A 206 5.75 3.43 -0.24
N VAL A 207 6.66 4.05 -1.03
CA VAL A 207 6.67 5.50 -1.28
C VAL A 207 6.29 5.87 -2.72
N LEU A 208 6.04 4.90 -3.58
CA LEU A 208 5.86 5.14 -5.02
C LEU A 208 4.64 6.00 -5.35
N LEU A 209 3.53 5.82 -4.64
CA LEU A 209 2.32 6.61 -4.84
C LEU A 209 2.37 7.93 -4.10
N ALA A 210 2.79 7.90 -2.83
CA ALA A 210 2.90 9.07 -1.97
C ALA A 210 3.81 8.75 -0.77
N ASP A 211 4.22 9.80 -0.06
CA ASP A 211 4.83 9.66 1.27
C ASP A 211 3.88 8.89 2.20
N PRO A 212 4.34 7.85 2.92
CA PRO A 212 3.54 7.10 3.89
C PRO A 212 2.80 7.99 4.89
N ALA A 213 3.40 9.10 5.34
CA ALA A 213 2.73 10.07 6.21
C ALA A 213 1.55 10.77 5.53
N ARG A 214 1.58 10.95 4.22
CA ARG A 214 0.45 11.48 3.44
C ARG A 214 -0.67 10.46 3.32
N GLU A 215 -0.33 9.19 3.10
CA GLU A 215 -1.32 8.11 3.08
C GLU A 215 -1.97 7.92 4.47
N CYS A 216 -1.22 8.02 5.56
CA CYS A 216 -1.78 8.00 6.91
C CYS A 216 -2.73 9.19 7.18
N ARG A 217 -2.38 10.40 6.71
CA ARG A 217 -3.29 11.57 6.80
C ARG A 217 -4.56 11.35 5.99
N ARG A 218 -4.43 10.86 4.74
CA ARG A 218 -5.59 10.48 3.92
C ARG A 218 -6.49 9.48 4.63
N LEU A 219 -5.90 8.46 5.24
CA LEU A 219 -6.65 7.47 6.01
C LEU A 219 -7.39 8.10 7.19
N ALA A 220 -6.74 8.99 7.92
CA ALA A 220 -7.38 9.73 9.01
C ALA A 220 -8.56 10.57 8.51
N ASP A 221 -8.40 11.29 7.39
CA ASP A 221 -9.48 12.08 6.80
C ASP A 221 -10.68 11.20 6.39
N LEU A 222 -10.42 10.03 5.78
CA LEU A 222 -11.46 9.08 5.41
C LEU A 222 -12.21 8.54 6.64
N LEU A 223 -11.48 8.18 7.71
CA LEU A 223 -12.07 7.66 8.93
C LEU A 223 -12.84 8.72 9.74
N LEU A 224 -12.37 9.96 9.76
CA LEU A 224 -13.01 11.07 10.48
C LEU A 224 -14.18 11.66 9.69
N ALA A 225 -14.21 11.54 8.37
CA ALA A 225 -15.35 11.92 7.53
C ALA A 225 -16.50 10.90 7.63
N TRP A 226 -16.31 9.77 8.33
CA TRP A 226 -17.34 8.77 8.55
C TRP A 226 -18.50 9.39 9.34
N PRO A 227 -19.76 9.35 8.83
CA PRO A 227 -20.90 9.92 9.56
C PRO A 227 -21.04 9.21 10.91
N SER A 228 -20.88 9.96 11.98
CA SER A 228 -21.16 9.46 13.33
C SER A 228 -22.66 9.17 13.42
N THR A 229 -23.05 7.91 13.25
CA THR A 229 -24.43 7.42 13.39
C THR A 229 -24.87 7.30 14.86
N SER A 230 -24.16 7.91 15.79
CA SER A 230 -24.58 8.02 17.20
C SER A 230 -24.82 9.47 17.54
N SER A 231 -26.09 9.89 17.48
CA SER A 231 -26.51 11.04 18.29
C SER A 231 -26.12 10.77 19.75
N PRO A 232 -25.51 11.73 20.46
CA PRO A 232 -25.26 11.54 21.88
C PRO A 232 -26.60 11.25 22.56
N PRO A 233 -26.65 10.35 23.55
CA PRO A 233 -27.88 10.11 24.30
C PRO A 233 -28.36 11.44 24.90
N ASP A 234 -29.62 11.74 24.68
CA ASP A 234 -30.27 12.95 25.19
C ASP A 234 -29.91 13.21 26.64
N ALA A 235 -29.27 14.35 26.89
CA ALA A 235 -28.84 14.80 28.21
C ALA A 235 -30.05 15.28 29.09
N ASP A 236 -31.29 15.00 28.69
CA ASP A 236 -32.51 15.53 29.32
C ASP A 236 -33.03 14.72 30.51
N HIS A 237 -32.34 13.68 30.98
CA HIS A 237 -32.81 12.89 32.12
C HIS A 237 -32.11 13.16 33.47
N LEU A 238 -31.29 14.21 33.60
CA LEU A 238 -30.60 14.50 34.86
C LEU A 238 -31.09 15.73 35.64
N THR A 239 -32.21 16.33 35.26
CA THR A 239 -32.79 17.48 36.03
C THR A 239 -34.20 17.22 36.52
N SER A 240 -34.46 16.12 37.20
CA SER A 240 -35.72 15.92 37.94
C SER A 240 -35.48 15.07 39.17
N GLY A 241 -35.08 15.72 40.25
CA GLY A 241 -34.94 15.00 41.53
C GLY A 241 -34.28 15.74 42.67
N ALA A 242 -34.60 17.06 42.83
CA ALA A 242 -34.23 17.76 44.07
C ALA A 242 -35.35 18.73 44.48
N THR A 243 -36.41 18.18 45.08
CA THR A 243 -37.28 18.94 46.01
C THR A 243 -38.09 17.95 46.84
N ARG A 244 -37.60 17.64 48.03
CA ARG A 244 -38.26 17.58 49.33
C ARG A 244 -37.36 17.04 50.41
#